data_29e0d56e8ddd05f5d0d9b9e3fa2534e4
#
_entry.id   29e0d56e8ddd05f5d0d9b9e3fa2534e4
#
_cell.length_a   1.000
_cell.length_b   1.000
_cell.length_c   1.000
_cell.angle_alpha   90.00
_cell.angle_beta   90.00
_cell.angle_gamma   90.00
#
_symmetry.space_group_name_H-M   'P 1'
#
loop_
_entity.id
_entity.type
_entity.pdbx_description
1 polymer ?
#
loop_
_entity_poly.entity_id
_entity_poly.type
_entity_poly.pdbx_seq_one_letter_code
_entity_poly.pdbx_strand_id
1 'polypeptide(L)'
;MGLMDFIKGELIDVIEWTDDSRDTLSFRFPDDDKAIKNGAQLIVRESQQVQFVYLGEFGDTFGPGKHTLTTDNIPVLTRLKSWKYGFNSPFKADVYYLNTRLFTGNKWGTSNPVMMRDEDLGIVRVRAFGTFDFRIVDARRFLKDVAGSDQNFRLDEFADTMRSRIVSVFADALATAKIPVFDVASRYTELGEALLPLINPVIQAKYGIEMPSFIVENVSVPPEVEQAVDKRSSMAAVGNLNDYVKFQMAQGMEKGGSAGGAATEMAVGLAMAQQMIQQGLTAPTAAKSAAGAGTVDLLSTAEAAQLLGVSETDVQHVLESGELVGKKIGSTWRIKRSAIDDYLAK
;
A
#
# COMPACT_ATOMS: atom_id res chain seq x y z
N MET A 1 -23.05 5.46 63.52
CA MET A 1 -23.61 4.91 62.30
C MET A 1 -25.01 5.53 62.14
N GLY A 2 -25.13 6.46 61.21
CA GLY A 2 -26.35 7.21 61.02
C GLY A 2 -27.33 6.42 60.15
N LEU A 3 -28.64 6.69 60.33
CA LEU A 3 -29.72 6.14 59.50
C LEU A 3 -29.48 6.34 57.99
N MET A 4 -28.76 7.37 57.63
CA MET A 4 -28.36 7.64 56.24
C MET A 4 -27.28 6.65 55.70
N ASP A 5 -26.42 6.11 56.56
CA ASP A 5 -25.45 5.10 56.13
C ASP A 5 -26.11 3.74 55.93
N PHE A 6 -27.17 3.46 56.67
CA PHE A 6 -27.98 2.26 56.48
C PHE A 6 -28.79 2.31 55.20
N ILE A 7 -29.38 3.48 54.84
CA ILE A 7 -30.15 3.68 53.62
C ILE A 7 -29.25 3.63 52.37
N LYS A 8 -28.00 4.13 52.45
CA LYS A 8 -27.02 4.01 51.35
C LYS A 8 -26.59 2.57 51.12
N GLY A 9 -26.65 1.71 52.14
CA GLY A 9 -26.30 0.30 52.03
C GLY A 9 -27.35 -0.56 51.31
N GLU A 10 -28.61 -0.10 51.23
CA GLU A 10 -29.71 -0.85 50.60
C GLU A 10 -30.06 -0.42 49.17
N LEU A 11 -29.42 0.63 48.61
CA LEU A 11 -29.64 1.01 47.25
C LEU A 11 -28.98 -0.01 46.32
N ILE A 12 -29.75 -0.51 45.37
CA ILE A 12 -29.25 -1.39 44.30
C ILE A 12 -28.24 -0.62 43.49
N ASP A 13 -27.01 -1.15 43.39
CA ASP A 13 -25.99 -0.56 42.56
C ASP A 13 -26.36 -0.74 41.09
N VAL A 14 -26.32 0.36 40.34
CA VAL A 14 -26.52 0.37 38.90
C VAL A 14 -25.17 0.59 38.26
N ILE A 15 -24.74 -0.36 37.45
CA ILE A 15 -23.52 -0.30 36.63
C ILE A 15 -23.96 0.02 35.23
N GLU A 16 -23.71 1.24 34.80
CA GLU A 16 -24.03 1.69 33.46
C GLU A 16 -22.92 2.66 32.93
N TRP A 17 -22.79 2.71 31.63
CA TRP A 17 -21.95 3.68 30.96
C TRP A 17 -22.72 4.36 29.84
N THR A 18 -22.70 5.68 29.84
CA THR A 18 -23.20 6.49 28.74
C THR A 18 -22.02 7.08 28.03
N ASP A 19 -21.83 6.69 26.76
CA ASP A 19 -20.75 7.20 25.92
C ASP A 19 -21.19 8.50 25.24
N ASP A 20 -20.67 9.61 25.71
CA ASP A 20 -20.85 10.94 25.10
C ASP A 20 -19.72 11.25 24.09
N SER A 21 -18.69 10.40 24.02
CA SER A 21 -17.59 10.51 23.08
C SER A 21 -17.92 9.85 21.74
N ARG A 22 -17.21 10.26 20.71
CA ARG A 22 -17.29 9.60 19.40
C ARG A 22 -16.11 8.66 19.15
N ASP A 23 -15.20 8.54 20.09
CA ASP A 23 -13.88 7.96 19.91
C ASP A 23 -13.48 6.93 20.97
N THR A 24 -14.27 6.70 22.02
CA THR A 24 -14.00 5.66 23.01
C THR A 24 -14.35 4.27 22.46
N LEU A 25 -13.38 3.36 22.48
CA LEU A 25 -13.53 1.96 22.07
C LEU A 25 -13.82 1.06 23.25
N SER A 26 -13.08 1.21 24.34
CA SER A 26 -13.34 0.52 25.60
C SER A 26 -13.18 1.45 26.78
N PHE A 27 -13.99 1.20 27.80
CA PHE A 27 -14.02 1.99 29.03
C PHE A 27 -14.13 1.04 30.21
N ARG A 28 -13.21 1.13 31.16
CA ARG A 28 -13.28 0.41 32.42
C ARG A 28 -14.10 1.23 33.41
N PHE A 29 -15.22 0.65 33.88
CA PHE A 29 -16.07 1.29 34.84
C PHE A 29 -15.28 1.63 36.13
N PRO A 30 -15.28 2.91 36.56
CA PRO A 30 -14.57 3.34 37.73
C PRO A 30 -15.29 2.83 38.99
N ASP A 31 -14.72 1.85 39.63
CA ASP A 31 -15.13 1.37 40.96
C ASP A 31 -13.86 1.33 41.81
N ASP A 32 -13.73 2.28 42.74
CA ASP A 32 -12.55 2.44 43.56
C ASP A 32 -12.31 1.18 44.43
N ASP A 33 -13.37 0.54 44.83
CA ASP A 33 -13.33 -0.70 45.63
C ASP A 33 -13.40 -1.96 44.75
N LYS A 34 -13.73 -1.84 43.47
CA LYS A 34 -14.02 -2.95 42.53
C LYS A 34 -15.10 -3.94 43.10
N ALA A 35 -15.96 -3.45 43.93
CA ALA A 35 -16.89 -4.22 44.75
C ALA A 35 -18.29 -4.19 44.17
N ILE A 36 -18.68 -5.24 43.47
CA ILE A 36 -20.03 -5.40 42.90
C ILE A 36 -20.92 -6.14 43.92
N LYS A 37 -22.02 -5.52 44.30
CA LYS A 37 -23.00 -6.14 45.23
C LYS A 37 -23.83 -7.20 44.52
N ASN A 38 -24.24 -8.21 45.28
CA ASN A 38 -25.18 -9.20 44.78
C ASN A 38 -26.54 -8.52 44.49
N GLY A 39 -27.08 -8.74 43.32
CA GLY A 39 -28.31 -8.08 42.85
C GLY A 39 -28.10 -6.74 42.14
N ALA A 40 -26.85 -6.28 41.99
CA ALA A 40 -26.52 -5.11 41.16
C ALA A 40 -27.11 -5.22 39.76
N GLN A 41 -27.52 -4.10 39.19
CA GLN A 41 -28.11 -4.04 37.86
C GLN A 41 -27.06 -3.56 36.88
N LEU A 42 -26.71 -4.42 35.91
CA LEU A 42 -25.86 -4.08 34.80
C LEU A 42 -26.73 -3.65 33.62
N ILE A 43 -26.54 -2.46 33.12
CA ILE A 43 -27.24 -1.92 31.95
C ILE A 43 -26.24 -1.86 30.79
N VAL A 44 -26.53 -2.60 29.73
CA VAL A 44 -25.75 -2.65 28.50
C VAL A 44 -26.63 -2.14 27.37
N ARG A 45 -26.19 -1.07 26.69
CA ARG A 45 -26.92 -0.45 25.57
C ARG A 45 -26.76 -1.27 24.30
N GLU A 46 -27.61 -1.05 23.28
CA GLU A 46 -27.61 -1.78 22.00
C GLU A 46 -26.28 -1.73 21.27
N SER A 47 -25.51 -0.63 21.43
CA SER A 47 -24.19 -0.45 20.81
C SER A 47 -23.04 -0.81 21.75
N GLN A 48 -23.29 -1.56 22.81
CA GLN A 48 -22.29 -1.90 23.81
C GLN A 48 -22.23 -3.41 24.04
N GLN A 49 -21.09 -3.85 24.55
CA GLN A 49 -20.86 -5.16 25.12
C GLN A 49 -20.04 -5.00 26.39
N VAL A 50 -20.32 -5.80 27.39
CA VAL A 50 -19.57 -5.74 28.65
C VAL A 50 -18.81 -7.02 28.88
N GLN A 51 -17.54 -6.88 29.24
CA GLN A 51 -16.66 -7.98 29.60
C GLN A 51 -16.21 -7.83 31.05
N PHE A 52 -16.47 -8.86 31.85
CA PHE A 52 -15.95 -8.95 33.22
C PHE A 52 -14.53 -9.55 33.22
N VAL A 53 -13.68 -8.97 34.06
CA VAL A 53 -12.34 -9.48 34.33
C VAL A 53 -12.18 -9.67 35.85
N TYR A 54 -12.00 -10.91 36.27
CA TYR A 54 -11.85 -11.29 37.67
C TYR A 54 -10.48 -11.87 37.96
N LEU A 55 -9.76 -11.27 38.91
CA LEU A 55 -8.39 -11.69 39.25
C LEU A 55 -7.47 -11.83 38.04
N GLY A 56 -7.65 -10.99 37.01
CA GLY A 56 -6.85 -11.04 35.78
C GLY A 56 -7.35 -12.08 34.77
N GLU A 57 -8.36 -12.85 35.07
CA GLU A 57 -8.98 -13.80 34.14
C GLU A 57 -10.27 -13.23 33.53
N PHE A 58 -10.45 -13.48 32.23
CA PHE A 58 -11.70 -13.09 31.56
C PHE A 58 -12.87 -13.94 32.03
N GLY A 59 -13.88 -13.25 32.58
CA GLY A 59 -15.16 -13.81 32.98
C GLY A 59 -16.19 -13.81 31.85
N ASP A 60 -17.44 -13.59 32.25
CA ASP A 60 -18.56 -13.58 31.32
C ASP A 60 -18.62 -12.31 30.49
N THR A 61 -19.19 -12.43 29.28
CA THR A 61 -19.50 -11.34 28.39
C THR A 61 -20.99 -11.12 28.32
N PHE A 62 -21.47 -9.87 28.49
CA PHE A 62 -22.88 -9.50 28.44
C PHE A 62 -23.16 -8.65 27.20
N GLY A 63 -24.17 -9.07 26.46
CA GLY A 63 -24.74 -8.30 25.34
C GLY A 63 -25.75 -7.25 25.82
N PRO A 64 -26.38 -6.53 24.87
CA PRO A 64 -27.36 -5.51 25.18
C PRO A 64 -28.51 -6.01 26.06
N GLY A 65 -28.97 -5.16 26.98
CA GLY A 65 -30.05 -5.43 27.89
C GLY A 65 -29.77 -5.04 29.32
N LYS A 66 -30.75 -5.35 30.18
CA LYS A 66 -30.66 -5.21 31.64
C LYS A 66 -30.34 -6.58 32.22
N HIS A 67 -29.26 -6.70 32.94
CA HIS A 67 -28.80 -7.95 33.57
C HIS A 67 -28.73 -7.75 35.09
N THR A 68 -29.36 -8.64 35.83
CA THR A 68 -29.22 -8.69 37.30
C THR A 68 -28.03 -9.58 37.62
N LEU A 69 -27.05 -9.04 38.31
CA LEU A 69 -25.82 -9.74 38.65
C LEU A 69 -26.06 -10.60 39.90
N THR A 70 -26.38 -11.87 39.68
CA THR A 70 -26.57 -12.88 40.73
C THR A 70 -25.64 -14.06 40.54
N THR A 71 -25.40 -14.82 41.59
CA THR A 71 -24.56 -16.04 41.54
C THR A 71 -24.99 -17.05 40.49
N ASP A 72 -26.29 -17.09 40.18
CA ASP A 72 -26.86 -18.08 39.25
C ASP A 72 -26.65 -17.72 37.78
N ASN A 73 -26.44 -16.43 37.49
CA ASN A 73 -26.32 -15.91 36.12
C ASN A 73 -24.89 -15.71 35.64
N ILE A 74 -23.91 -15.90 36.52
CA ILE A 74 -22.50 -15.68 36.20
C ILE A 74 -21.69 -16.94 36.53
N PRO A 75 -21.41 -17.84 35.58
CA PRO A 75 -20.70 -19.10 35.82
C PRO A 75 -19.31 -18.94 36.45
N VAL A 76 -18.62 -17.84 36.21
CA VAL A 76 -17.35 -17.54 36.90
C VAL A 76 -17.59 -17.31 38.40
N LEU A 77 -18.71 -16.72 38.80
CA LEU A 77 -19.04 -16.49 40.18
C LEU A 77 -19.46 -17.78 40.90
N THR A 78 -19.99 -18.79 40.18
CA THR A 78 -20.30 -20.11 40.79
C THR A 78 -19.02 -20.87 41.23
N ARG A 79 -17.86 -20.54 40.71
CA ARG A 79 -16.54 -21.05 41.18
C ARG A 79 -16.11 -20.37 42.48
N LEU A 80 -16.67 -19.21 42.82
CA LEU A 80 -16.45 -18.51 44.09
C LEU A 80 -17.32 -19.12 45.17
N LYS A 81 -16.81 -20.14 45.83
CA LYS A 81 -17.49 -20.85 46.93
C LYS A 81 -17.99 -19.92 48.05
N SER A 82 -17.45 -18.73 48.20
CA SER A 82 -17.79 -17.76 49.23
C SER A 82 -19.11 -17.02 48.97
N TRP A 83 -19.53 -16.88 47.72
CA TRP A 83 -20.80 -16.23 47.38
C TRP A 83 -22.03 -17.12 47.60
N LYS A 84 -21.82 -18.43 47.65
CA LYS A 84 -22.86 -19.46 47.85
C LYS A 84 -23.48 -19.42 49.24
N TYR A 85 -22.91 -18.69 50.20
CA TYR A 85 -23.34 -18.65 51.58
C TYR A 85 -24.08 -17.38 51.97
N GLY A 86 -24.65 -16.62 51.02
CA GLY A 86 -25.59 -15.53 51.28
C GLY A 86 -25.05 -14.33 52.04
N PHE A 87 -23.76 -14.17 52.13
CA PHE A 87 -23.16 -13.02 52.81
C PHE A 87 -22.98 -11.86 51.82
N ASN A 88 -23.21 -10.64 52.29
CA ASN A 88 -22.98 -9.35 51.63
C ASN A 88 -21.50 -9.09 51.33
N SER A 89 -20.75 -10.09 50.93
CA SER A 89 -19.33 -9.91 50.51
C SER A 89 -19.30 -9.40 49.07
N PRO A 90 -18.84 -8.18 48.86
CA PRO A 90 -18.77 -7.65 47.53
C PRO A 90 -17.83 -8.49 46.67
N PHE A 91 -18.23 -8.70 45.42
CA PHE A 91 -17.42 -9.34 44.41
C PHE A 91 -16.51 -8.28 43.74
N LYS A 92 -15.20 -8.53 43.72
CA LYS A 92 -14.24 -7.60 43.09
C LYS A 92 -13.93 -8.02 41.68
N ALA A 93 -14.39 -7.24 40.70
CA ALA A 93 -14.05 -7.44 39.28
C ALA A 93 -13.92 -6.11 38.56
N ASP A 94 -13.07 -6.12 37.55
CA ASP A 94 -13.06 -5.04 36.59
C ASP A 94 -14.17 -5.24 35.55
N VAL A 95 -14.93 -4.19 35.29
CA VAL A 95 -16.04 -4.17 34.32
C VAL A 95 -15.63 -3.32 33.13
N TYR A 96 -15.43 -3.95 32.00
CA TYR A 96 -15.08 -3.25 30.76
C TYR A 96 -16.29 -3.15 29.85
N TYR A 97 -16.66 -1.94 29.52
CA TYR A 97 -17.61 -1.63 28.46
C TYR A 97 -16.85 -1.48 27.14
N LEU A 98 -17.35 -2.14 26.09
CA LEU A 98 -16.83 -2.03 24.75
C LEU A 98 -17.90 -1.45 23.84
N ASN A 99 -17.52 -0.53 23.01
CA ASN A 99 -18.40 0.08 22.03
C ASN A 99 -18.44 -0.77 20.76
N THR A 100 -19.59 -1.35 20.45
CA THR A 100 -19.78 -2.23 19.28
C THR A 100 -20.39 -1.52 18.08
N ARG A 101 -20.59 -0.20 18.18
CA ARG A 101 -21.03 0.61 17.04
C ARG A 101 -20.04 0.54 15.88
N LEU A 102 -20.46 0.99 14.72
CA LEU A 102 -19.59 1.13 13.57
C LEU A 102 -18.74 2.41 13.69
N PHE A 103 -17.43 2.26 13.61
CA PHE A 103 -16.47 3.36 13.52
C PHE A 103 -16.10 3.56 12.06
N THR A 104 -16.51 4.70 11.51
CA THR A 104 -16.40 4.98 10.06
C THR A 104 -15.28 5.94 9.71
N GLY A 105 -14.79 5.84 8.47
CA GLY A 105 -13.85 6.81 7.91
C GLY A 105 -12.45 6.77 8.50
N ASN A 106 -12.01 5.63 9.01
CA ASN A 106 -10.66 5.49 9.56
C ASN A 106 -9.64 5.41 8.44
N LYS A 107 -8.65 6.29 8.47
CA LYS A 107 -7.65 6.40 7.40
C LYS A 107 -6.56 5.35 7.53
N TRP A 108 -6.21 4.74 6.41
CA TRP A 108 -5.04 3.87 6.26
C TRP A 108 -4.19 4.29 5.07
N GLY A 109 -2.93 3.90 5.04
CA GLY A 109 -2.06 4.18 3.91
C GLY A 109 -0.68 3.57 4.09
N THR A 110 -0.06 3.22 2.96
CA THR A 110 1.28 2.64 2.93
C THR A 110 2.33 3.74 3.11
N SER A 111 3.10 3.69 4.18
CA SER A 111 4.24 4.61 4.39
C SER A 111 5.35 4.34 3.37
N ASN A 112 5.62 3.06 3.09
CA ASN A 112 6.57 2.62 2.08
C ASN A 112 5.83 1.91 0.94
N PRO A 113 6.37 1.96 -0.29
CA PRO A 113 5.78 1.20 -1.40
C PRO A 113 5.72 -0.29 -1.10
N VAL A 114 4.58 -0.90 -1.40
CA VAL A 114 4.36 -2.35 -1.36
C VAL A 114 4.74 -2.94 -2.70
N MET A 115 5.41 -4.08 -2.69
CA MET A 115 5.74 -4.80 -3.92
C MET A 115 4.59 -5.72 -4.30
N MET A 116 4.09 -5.59 -5.52
CA MET A 116 3.15 -6.53 -6.11
C MET A 116 3.75 -7.17 -7.36
N ARG A 117 3.31 -8.39 -7.65
CA ARG A 117 3.70 -9.09 -8.86
C ARG A 117 2.61 -8.94 -9.91
N ASP A 118 2.99 -8.39 -11.03
CA ASP A 118 2.15 -8.22 -12.22
C ASP A 118 2.63 -9.17 -13.32
N GLU A 119 1.69 -9.74 -14.09
CA GLU A 119 2.04 -10.70 -15.14
C GLU A 119 2.72 -10.02 -16.33
N ASP A 120 2.36 -8.78 -16.64
CA ASP A 120 2.87 -8.01 -17.79
C ASP A 120 4.12 -7.19 -17.43
N LEU A 121 4.14 -6.59 -16.22
CA LEU A 121 5.17 -5.63 -15.80
C LEU A 121 6.19 -6.22 -14.82
N GLY A 122 5.97 -7.47 -14.37
CA GLY A 122 6.84 -8.14 -13.41
C GLY A 122 6.62 -7.64 -11.97
N ILE A 123 7.66 -7.13 -11.30
CA ILE A 123 7.55 -6.62 -9.92
C ILE A 123 7.36 -5.11 -9.96
N VAL A 124 6.21 -4.66 -9.48
CA VAL A 124 5.85 -3.23 -9.43
C VAL A 124 5.76 -2.78 -7.97
N ARG A 125 6.18 -1.54 -7.72
CA ARG A 125 6.04 -0.89 -6.42
C ARG A 125 4.83 0.02 -6.44
N VAL A 126 3.90 -0.18 -5.49
CA VAL A 126 2.69 0.62 -5.40
C VAL A 126 2.57 1.28 -4.04
N ARG A 127 2.01 2.47 -4.00
CA ARG A 127 1.54 3.12 -2.77
C ARG A 127 0.04 3.22 -2.84
N ALA A 128 -0.61 2.91 -1.73
CA ALA A 128 -2.05 3.00 -1.63
C ALA A 128 -2.47 3.66 -0.33
N PHE A 129 -3.60 4.33 -0.37
CA PHE A 129 -4.28 4.85 0.80
C PHE A 129 -5.78 4.85 0.61
N GLY A 130 -6.49 4.97 1.72
CA GLY A 130 -7.94 4.99 1.70
C GLY A 130 -8.52 5.01 3.11
N THR A 131 -9.74 4.56 3.22
CA THR A 131 -10.49 4.48 4.48
C THR A 131 -11.02 3.08 4.74
N PHE A 132 -11.29 2.78 5.99
CA PHE A 132 -11.96 1.56 6.41
C PHE A 132 -12.92 1.84 7.53
N ASP A 133 -13.95 1.02 7.59
CA ASP A 133 -14.90 1.02 8.70
C ASP A 133 -14.72 -0.27 9.50
N PHE A 134 -14.87 -0.19 10.81
CA PHE A 134 -14.77 -1.37 11.65
C PHE A 134 -15.73 -1.31 12.85
N ARG A 135 -16.00 -2.47 13.41
CA ARG A 135 -16.69 -2.64 14.69
C ARG A 135 -16.08 -3.77 15.50
N ILE A 136 -16.22 -3.68 16.82
CA ILE A 136 -15.79 -4.74 17.73
C ILE A 136 -16.86 -5.84 17.73
N VAL A 137 -16.46 -7.08 17.48
CA VAL A 137 -17.35 -8.26 17.46
C VAL A 137 -16.97 -9.31 18.51
N ASP A 138 -15.74 -9.27 19.02
CA ASP A 138 -15.26 -10.14 20.10
C ASP A 138 -14.58 -9.30 21.18
N ALA A 139 -15.35 -8.96 22.21
CA ALA A 139 -14.92 -8.13 23.33
C ALA A 139 -13.69 -8.70 24.05
N ARG A 140 -13.70 -10.01 24.29
CA ARG A 140 -12.62 -10.70 25.01
C ARG A 140 -11.31 -10.63 24.26
N ARG A 141 -11.36 -10.90 22.96
CA ARG A 141 -10.16 -10.86 22.10
C ARG A 141 -9.65 -9.44 21.93
N PHE A 142 -10.56 -8.49 21.71
CA PHE A 142 -10.19 -7.09 21.58
C PHE A 142 -9.47 -6.56 22.84
N LEU A 143 -10.01 -6.83 24.02
CA LEU A 143 -9.34 -6.45 25.28
C LEU A 143 -8.00 -7.14 25.45
N LYS A 144 -7.92 -8.45 25.16
CA LYS A 144 -6.69 -9.21 25.32
C LYS A 144 -5.56 -8.74 24.43
N ASP A 145 -5.86 -8.51 23.14
CA ASP A 145 -4.85 -8.38 22.09
C ASP A 145 -4.66 -6.92 21.62
N VAL A 146 -5.59 -6.02 21.99
CA VAL A 146 -5.59 -4.61 21.53
C VAL A 146 -5.59 -3.62 22.70
N ALA A 147 -6.68 -3.53 23.45
CA ALA A 147 -6.84 -2.51 24.48
C ALA A 147 -6.08 -2.80 25.77
N GLY A 148 -5.84 -4.08 26.07
CA GLY A 148 -5.16 -4.47 27.31
C GLY A 148 -5.94 -4.07 28.56
N SER A 149 -5.24 -3.49 29.53
CA SER A 149 -5.81 -3.03 30.81
C SER A 149 -6.07 -1.52 30.85
N ASP A 150 -6.11 -0.86 29.68
CA ASP A 150 -6.33 0.57 29.59
C ASP A 150 -7.71 0.94 30.19
N GLN A 151 -7.76 2.06 30.93
CA GLN A 151 -8.99 2.51 31.56
C GLN A 151 -9.96 3.14 30.54
N ASN A 152 -9.42 3.83 29.53
CA ASN A 152 -10.20 4.51 28.51
C ASN A 152 -9.48 4.45 27.16
N PHE A 153 -9.53 3.32 26.49
CA PHE A 153 -8.88 3.09 25.23
C PHE A 153 -9.61 3.77 24.07
N ARG A 154 -8.92 4.62 23.36
CA ARG A 154 -9.49 5.52 22.34
C ARG A 154 -9.15 5.13 20.93
N LEU A 155 -9.92 5.70 19.98
CA LEU A 155 -9.79 5.44 18.54
C LEU A 155 -8.44 5.90 17.97
N ASP A 156 -7.88 6.99 18.47
CA ASP A 156 -6.57 7.51 18.01
C ASP A 156 -5.42 6.53 18.34
N GLU A 157 -5.40 6.01 19.55
CA GLU A 157 -4.42 4.98 19.97
C GLU A 157 -4.57 3.69 19.15
N PHE A 158 -5.83 3.30 18.89
CA PHE A 158 -6.14 2.15 18.04
C PHE A 158 -5.70 2.39 16.59
N ALA A 159 -6.01 3.56 16.02
CA ALA A 159 -5.71 3.87 14.62
C ALA A 159 -4.22 3.80 14.32
N ASP A 160 -3.36 4.28 15.20
CA ASP A 160 -1.91 4.23 15.04
C ASP A 160 -1.37 2.79 15.10
N THR A 161 -1.88 1.99 16.03
CA THR A 161 -1.53 0.58 16.16
C THR A 161 -2.00 -0.22 14.94
N MET A 162 -3.22 0.03 14.47
CA MET A 162 -3.83 -0.74 13.39
C MET A 162 -3.34 -0.34 12.01
N ARG A 163 -2.90 0.91 11.82
CA ARG A 163 -2.41 1.38 10.51
C ARG A 163 -1.33 0.47 9.92
N SER A 164 -0.29 0.18 10.69
CA SER A 164 0.80 -0.68 10.22
C SER A 164 0.36 -2.13 10.00
N ARG A 165 -0.57 -2.62 10.82
CA ARG A 165 -1.09 -4.00 10.73
C ARG A 165 -2.00 -4.19 9.54
N ILE A 166 -2.87 -3.21 9.26
CA ILE A 166 -3.73 -3.19 8.07
C ILE A 166 -2.89 -3.15 6.81
N VAL A 167 -1.84 -2.31 6.77
CA VAL A 167 -0.92 -2.26 5.62
C VAL A 167 -0.22 -3.59 5.38
N SER A 168 0.18 -4.31 6.44
CA SER A 168 0.78 -5.64 6.29
C SER A 168 -0.20 -6.65 5.70
N VAL A 169 -1.43 -6.70 6.24
CA VAL A 169 -2.47 -7.61 5.72
C VAL A 169 -2.89 -7.23 4.30
N PHE A 170 -2.99 -5.93 4.01
CA PHE A 170 -3.24 -5.41 2.67
C PHE A 170 -2.17 -5.85 1.67
N ALA A 171 -0.89 -5.75 2.05
CA ALA A 171 0.22 -6.17 1.21
C ALA A 171 0.16 -7.68 0.87
N ASP A 172 -0.13 -8.51 1.87
CA ASP A 172 -0.29 -9.96 1.69
C ASP A 172 -1.53 -10.28 0.83
N ALA A 173 -2.64 -9.60 1.07
CA ALA A 173 -3.87 -9.76 0.30
C ALA A 173 -3.67 -9.34 -1.16
N LEU A 174 -3.01 -8.20 -1.39
CA LEU A 174 -2.71 -7.70 -2.73
C LEU A 174 -1.81 -8.68 -3.51
N ALA A 175 -0.79 -9.24 -2.85
CA ALA A 175 0.09 -10.25 -3.45
C ALA A 175 -0.66 -11.54 -3.81
N THR A 176 -1.67 -11.92 -3.02
CA THR A 176 -2.47 -13.13 -3.21
C THR A 176 -3.56 -12.96 -4.27
N ALA A 177 -4.15 -11.77 -4.36
CA ALA A 177 -5.27 -11.46 -5.25
C ALA A 177 -4.90 -11.49 -6.74
N LYS A 178 -3.59 -11.39 -7.09
CA LYS A 178 -3.09 -11.41 -8.49
C LYS A 178 -3.83 -10.42 -9.41
N ILE A 179 -4.17 -9.25 -8.89
CA ILE A 179 -4.89 -8.22 -9.64
C ILE A 179 -3.88 -7.48 -10.51
N PRO A 180 -4.11 -7.33 -11.83
CA PRO A 180 -3.22 -6.56 -12.70
C PRO A 180 -3.09 -5.10 -12.26
N VAL A 181 -1.89 -4.52 -12.36
CA VAL A 181 -1.62 -3.11 -11.98
C VAL A 181 -2.54 -2.13 -12.72
N PHE A 182 -2.86 -2.44 -13.97
CA PHE A 182 -3.79 -1.62 -14.77
C PHE A 182 -5.19 -1.57 -14.18
N ASP A 183 -5.69 -2.70 -13.66
CA ASP A 183 -7.00 -2.77 -13.01
C ASP A 183 -6.98 -2.11 -11.64
N VAL A 184 -5.86 -2.24 -10.91
CA VAL A 184 -5.65 -1.56 -9.61
C VAL A 184 -5.76 -0.04 -9.77
N ALA A 185 -5.21 0.54 -10.84
CA ALA A 185 -5.22 1.99 -11.08
C ALA A 185 -6.56 2.53 -11.59
N SER A 186 -7.48 1.66 -12.06
CA SER A 186 -8.75 2.08 -12.67
C SER A 186 -10.01 1.67 -11.90
N ARG A 187 -9.91 0.68 -10.98
CA ARG A 187 -11.05 0.04 -10.32
C ARG A 187 -10.90 -0.04 -8.80
N TYR A 188 -10.73 1.11 -8.15
CA TYR A 188 -10.47 1.17 -6.70
C TYR A 188 -11.57 0.53 -5.85
N THR A 189 -12.83 0.71 -6.21
CA THR A 189 -13.96 0.12 -5.47
C THR A 189 -13.95 -1.40 -5.55
N GLU A 190 -13.80 -1.95 -6.76
CA GLU A 190 -13.73 -3.40 -6.99
C GLU A 190 -12.51 -4.01 -6.27
N LEU A 191 -11.40 -3.29 -6.23
CA LEU A 191 -10.20 -3.69 -5.49
C LEU A 191 -10.48 -3.81 -3.98
N GLY A 192 -11.15 -2.82 -3.39
CA GLY A 192 -11.54 -2.85 -1.99
C GLY A 192 -12.44 -4.05 -1.67
N GLU A 193 -13.45 -4.28 -2.49
CA GLU A 193 -14.38 -5.41 -2.36
C GLU A 193 -13.67 -6.77 -2.53
N ALA A 194 -12.73 -6.89 -3.45
CA ALA A 194 -11.95 -8.12 -3.67
C ALA A 194 -10.97 -8.44 -2.53
N LEU A 195 -10.43 -7.40 -1.88
CA LEU A 195 -9.48 -7.55 -0.79
C LEU A 195 -10.15 -7.80 0.56
N LEU A 196 -11.35 -7.29 0.76
CA LEU A 196 -12.09 -7.39 2.02
C LEU A 196 -12.25 -8.84 2.52
N PRO A 197 -12.62 -9.83 1.69
CA PRO A 197 -12.71 -11.24 2.10
C PRO A 197 -11.37 -11.85 2.53
N LEU A 198 -10.26 -11.30 2.09
CA LEU A 198 -8.92 -11.76 2.45
C LEU A 198 -8.44 -11.10 3.75
N ILE A 199 -8.76 -9.83 3.93
CA ILE A 199 -8.36 -9.03 5.09
C ILE A 199 -9.18 -9.37 6.33
N ASN A 200 -10.50 -9.43 6.18
CA ASN A 200 -11.45 -9.52 7.30
C ASN A 200 -11.24 -10.75 8.19
N PRO A 201 -11.08 -11.98 7.66
CA PRO A 201 -10.84 -13.16 8.49
C PRO A 201 -9.58 -13.05 9.35
N VAL A 202 -8.51 -12.45 8.81
CA VAL A 202 -7.24 -12.27 9.52
C VAL A 202 -7.39 -11.27 10.66
N ILE A 203 -8.04 -10.14 10.39
CA ILE A 203 -8.26 -9.06 11.36
C ILE A 203 -9.21 -9.55 12.48
N GLN A 204 -10.29 -10.22 12.12
CA GLN A 204 -11.24 -10.77 13.08
C GLN A 204 -10.59 -11.83 13.97
N ALA A 205 -9.82 -12.75 13.38
CA ALA A 205 -9.14 -13.80 14.12
C ALA A 205 -8.07 -13.27 15.08
N LYS A 206 -7.40 -12.17 14.74
CA LYS A 206 -6.32 -11.62 15.57
C LYS A 206 -6.80 -10.60 16.59
N TYR A 207 -7.78 -9.76 16.25
CA TYR A 207 -8.09 -8.55 17.03
C TYR A 207 -9.55 -8.50 17.53
N GLY A 208 -10.40 -9.43 17.09
CA GLY A 208 -11.80 -9.43 17.48
C GLY A 208 -12.62 -8.30 16.89
N ILE A 209 -12.19 -7.76 15.75
CA ILE A 209 -12.89 -6.71 15.00
C ILE A 209 -13.33 -7.23 13.64
N GLU A 210 -14.43 -6.69 13.15
CA GLU A 210 -14.95 -6.91 11.81
C GLU A 210 -14.81 -5.62 11.01
N MET A 211 -14.37 -5.74 9.76
CA MET A 211 -14.30 -4.64 8.81
C MET A 211 -15.39 -4.82 7.75
N PRO A 212 -16.55 -4.17 7.87
CA PRO A 212 -17.61 -4.26 6.87
C PRO A 212 -17.29 -3.47 5.59
N SER A 213 -16.37 -2.52 5.65
CA SER A 213 -15.97 -1.69 4.50
C SER A 213 -14.46 -1.47 4.49
N PHE A 214 -13.86 -1.67 3.33
CA PHE A 214 -12.47 -1.34 3.06
C PHE A 214 -12.38 -0.63 1.71
N ILE A 215 -12.13 0.67 1.74
CA ILE A 215 -12.14 1.54 0.58
C ILE A 215 -10.70 1.90 0.22
N VAL A 216 -10.34 1.66 -1.03
CA VAL A 216 -9.11 2.15 -1.62
C VAL A 216 -9.46 3.46 -2.34
N GLU A 217 -8.90 4.57 -1.91
CA GLU A 217 -9.16 5.89 -2.51
C GLU A 217 -8.19 6.21 -3.63
N ASN A 218 -6.96 5.74 -3.49
CA ASN A 218 -5.93 5.96 -4.50
C ASN A 218 -4.85 4.86 -4.43
N VAL A 219 -4.35 4.51 -5.61
CA VAL A 219 -3.14 3.70 -5.76
C VAL A 219 -2.21 4.42 -6.74
N SER A 220 -1.03 4.78 -6.28
CA SER A 220 -0.01 5.40 -7.11
C SER A 220 1.10 4.41 -7.42
N VAL A 221 1.50 4.39 -8.67
CA VAL A 221 2.61 3.61 -9.21
C VAL A 221 3.80 4.52 -9.52
N PRO A 222 5.02 3.99 -9.69
CA PRO A 222 6.16 4.80 -10.11
C PRO A 222 5.93 5.46 -11.47
N PRO A 223 6.53 6.64 -11.71
CA PRO A 223 6.37 7.37 -12.98
C PRO A 223 6.75 6.57 -14.23
N GLU A 224 7.70 5.65 -14.09
CA GLU A 224 8.11 4.77 -15.19
C GLU A 224 7.00 3.79 -15.59
N VAL A 225 6.21 3.34 -14.60
CA VAL A 225 5.06 2.45 -14.81
C VAL A 225 3.90 3.26 -15.41
N GLU A 226 3.63 4.47 -14.92
CA GLU A 226 2.63 5.38 -15.52
C GLU A 226 2.93 5.62 -17.00
N GLN A 227 4.19 5.94 -17.34
CA GLN A 227 4.59 6.13 -18.73
C GLN A 227 4.43 4.86 -19.58
N ALA A 228 4.70 3.67 -19.02
CA ALA A 228 4.49 2.41 -19.71
C ALA A 228 2.98 2.14 -19.95
N VAL A 229 2.14 2.47 -18.96
CA VAL A 229 0.67 2.40 -19.05
C VAL A 229 0.15 3.33 -20.15
N ASP A 230 0.58 4.60 -20.14
CA ASP A 230 0.19 5.61 -21.12
C ASP A 230 0.59 5.21 -22.54
N LYS A 231 1.80 4.68 -22.70
CA LYS A 231 2.31 4.21 -23.98
C LYS A 231 1.51 3.00 -24.49
N ARG A 232 1.18 2.04 -23.62
CA ARG A 232 0.36 0.87 -23.98
C ARG A 232 -1.07 1.29 -24.33
N SER A 233 -1.67 2.19 -23.56
CA SER A 233 -2.98 2.75 -23.81
C SER A 233 -3.04 3.49 -25.15
N SER A 234 -2.02 4.31 -25.43
CA SER A 234 -1.88 5.00 -26.72
C SER A 234 -1.73 4.03 -27.88
N MET A 235 -0.95 2.95 -27.71
CA MET A 235 -0.81 1.89 -28.72
C MET A 235 -2.12 1.14 -28.95
N ALA A 236 -2.87 0.83 -27.89
CA ALA A 236 -4.17 0.17 -27.99
C ALA A 236 -5.22 1.06 -28.67
N ALA A 237 -5.22 2.36 -28.37
CA ALA A 237 -6.13 3.33 -28.99
C ALA A 237 -5.89 3.53 -30.50
N VAL A 238 -4.62 3.40 -30.93
CA VAL A 238 -4.22 3.57 -32.35
C VAL A 238 -4.44 2.29 -33.17
N GLY A 239 -4.58 1.12 -32.51
CA GLY A 239 -5.00 -0.16 -33.13
C GLY A 239 -4.07 -0.75 -34.20
N ASN A 240 -3.15 0.03 -34.80
CA ASN A 240 -2.24 -0.43 -35.82
C ASN A 240 -0.87 0.23 -35.66
N LEU A 241 0.20 -0.57 -35.72
CA LEU A 241 1.57 -0.09 -35.55
C LEU A 241 1.95 1.02 -36.55
N ASN A 242 1.41 0.95 -37.78
CA ASN A 242 1.63 1.97 -38.82
C ASN A 242 0.99 3.33 -38.44
N ASP A 243 -0.17 3.30 -37.82
CA ASP A 243 -0.87 4.51 -37.39
C ASP A 243 -0.22 5.11 -36.13
N TYR A 244 0.35 4.25 -35.26
CA TYR A 244 1.16 4.70 -34.12
C TYR A 244 2.44 5.42 -34.58
N VAL A 245 3.13 4.90 -35.56
CA VAL A 245 4.32 5.55 -36.14
C VAL A 245 3.96 6.90 -36.73
N LYS A 246 2.85 7.00 -37.46
CA LYS A 246 2.37 8.27 -38.00
C LYS A 246 2.00 9.26 -36.89
N PHE A 247 1.35 8.78 -35.82
CA PHE A 247 1.00 9.60 -34.65
C PHE A 247 2.25 10.12 -33.91
N GLN A 248 3.24 9.26 -33.70
CA GLN A 248 4.52 9.65 -33.08
C GLN A 248 5.29 10.66 -33.96
N MET A 249 5.26 10.50 -35.29
CA MET A 249 5.85 11.47 -36.21
C MET A 249 5.13 12.82 -36.15
N ALA A 250 3.79 12.81 -36.12
CA ALA A 250 2.99 14.03 -36.02
C ALA A 250 3.25 14.75 -34.68
N GLN A 251 3.33 14.02 -33.57
CA GLN A 251 3.64 14.56 -32.24
C GLN A 251 5.09 15.08 -32.13
N GLY A 252 6.01 14.42 -32.80
CA GLY A 252 7.42 14.89 -32.93
C GLY A 252 7.54 16.20 -33.69
N MET A 253 6.72 16.36 -34.73
CA MET A 253 6.62 17.62 -35.50
C MET A 253 5.97 18.77 -34.74
N GLU A 254 4.97 18.46 -33.88
CA GLU A 254 4.26 19.47 -33.07
C GLU A 254 5.11 20.00 -31.90
N LYS A 255 5.93 19.13 -31.27
CA LYS A 255 6.79 19.47 -30.12
C LYS A 255 8.18 19.98 -30.47
N GLY A 256 8.62 19.87 -31.73
CA GLY A 256 10.01 20.06 -32.12
C GLY A 256 10.27 21.07 -33.19
N GLY A 257 10.25 22.34 -32.85
CA GLY A 257 10.79 23.40 -33.71
C GLY A 257 12.33 23.40 -33.89
N SER A 258 13.10 22.42 -33.40
CA SER A 258 14.55 22.45 -33.52
C SER A 258 15.27 21.10 -33.75
N ALA A 259 14.55 19.98 -33.86
CA ALA A 259 15.14 18.65 -34.08
C ALA A 259 14.84 18.08 -35.49
N GLY A 260 14.74 18.92 -36.52
CA GLY A 260 14.37 18.55 -37.89
C GLY A 260 15.30 17.60 -38.63
N GLY A 261 16.44 17.24 -38.05
CA GLY A 261 17.39 16.31 -38.70
C GLY A 261 17.09 14.84 -38.45
N ALA A 262 16.87 14.45 -37.20
CA ALA A 262 16.68 13.04 -36.81
C ALA A 262 15.35 12.44 -37.25
N ALA A 263 14.27 13.23 -37.23
CA ALA A 263 12.94 12.80 -37.66
C ALA A 263 12.88 12.57 -39.19
N THR A 264 13.59 13.39 -39.95
CA THR A 264 13.65 13.26 -41.40
C THR A 264 14.47 12.05 -41.84
N GLU A 265 15.58 11.74 -41.14
CA GLU A 265 16.34 10.53 -41.40
C GLU A 265 15.60 9.25 -41.05
N MET A 266 14.83 9.24 -39.95
CA MET A 266 14.02 8.10 -39.57
C MET A 266 12.84 7.89 -40.55
N ALA A 267 12.23 8.96 -41.03
CA ALA A 267 11.15 8.91 -42.01
C ALA A 267 11.64 8.38 -43.37
N VAL A 268 12.81 8.81 -43.82
CA VAL A 268 13.42 8.32 -45.05
C VAL A 268 13.83 6.85 -44.92
N GLY A 269 14.39 6.44 -43.74
CA GLY A 269 14.73 5.04 -43.47
C GLY A 269 13.52 4.11 -43.49
N LEU A 270 12.38 4.57 -42.92
CA LEU A 270 11.15 3.79 -42.90
C LEU A 270 10.47 3.71 -44.28
N ALA A 271 10.50 4.78 -45.05
CA ALA A 271 10.00 4.80 -46.42
C ALA A 271 10.81 3.86 -47.35
N MET A 272 12.15 3.81 -47.18
CA MET A 272 12.99 2.83 -47.87
C MET A 272 12.68 1.38 -47.42
N ALA A 273 12.51 1.13 -46.15
CA ALA A 273 12.14 -0.19 -45.66
C ALA A 273 10.78 -0.66 -46.19
N GLN A 274 9.75 0.21 -46.26
CA GLN A 274 8.50 -0.11 -46.89
C GLN A 274 8.57 -0.38 -48.38
N GLN A 275 9.40 0.34 -49.09
CA GLN A 275 9.64 0.11 -50.54
C GLN A 275 10.35 -1.24 -50.77
N MET A 276 11.25 -1.66 -49.91
CA MET A 276 11.89 -3.00 -49.97
C MET A 276 10.90 -4.13 -49.67
N ILE A 277 9.96 -3.95 -48.72
CA ILE A 277 8.91 -4.93 -48.43
C ILE A 277 7.92 -5.07 -49.61
N GLN A 278 7.59 -3.97 -50.28
CA GLN A 278 6.72 -4.02 -51.46
C GLN A 278 7.37 -4.66 -52.72
N GLN A 279 8.69 -4.71 -52.77
CA GLN A 279 9.43 -5.36 -53.85
C GLN A 279 9.70 -6.87 -53.60
N GLY A 280 9.07 -7.49 -52.59
CA GLY A 280 9.05 -8.95 -52.44
C GLY A 280 10.35 -9.59 -51.95
N LEU A 281 11.30 -8.79 -51.43
CA LEU A 281 12.52 -9.33 -50.82
C LEU A 281 12.25 -9.74 -49.36
N THR A 282 11.98 -11.03 -49.17
CA THR A 282 11.91 -11.65 -47.84
C THR A 282 13.28 -11.58 -47.19
N ALA A 283 13.34 -10.95 -46.03
CA ALA A 283 14.55 -10.84 -45.23
C ALA A 283 14.95 -12.20 -44.64
N PRO A 284 16.22 -12.59 -44.73
CA PRO A 284 16.75 -13.66 -43.89
C PRO A 284 17.10 -13.11 -42.52
N THR A 285 16.75 -13.90 -41.51
CA THR A 285 17.12 -13.79 -40.10
C THR A 285 18.57 -13.50 -39.84
N ALA A 286 18.81 -12.70 -38.79
CA ALA A 286 20.07 -12.42 -38.12
C ALA A 286 20.83 -11.16 -38.57
N ALA A 287 20.61 -10.11 -37.78
CA ALA A 287 21.43 -8.92 -37.78
C ALA A 287 22.84 -9.24 -37.36
N LYS A 288 23.70 -9.37 -38.37
CA LYS A 288 25.14 -9.11 -38.24
C LYS A 288 25.40 -7.90 -39.11
N SER A 289 25.91 -6.84 -38.50
CA SER A 289 26.30 -5.59 -39.17
C SER A 289 26.92 -5.82 -40.53
N ALA A 290 26.22 -5.42 -41.60
CA ALA A 290 26.83 -5.31 -42.89
C ALA A 290 27.36 -3.87 -43.05
N ALA A 291 28.60 -3.67 -42.71
CA ALA A 291 29.38 -2.58 -43.24
C ALA A 291 29.62 -2.87 -44.73
N GLY A 292 29.30 -1.93 -45.58
CA GLY A 292 29.77 -1.99 -46.96
C GLY A 292 28.94 -1.23 -47.96
N ALA A 293 29.14 0.09 -48.05
CA ALA A 293 29.35 0.82 -49.28
C ALA A 293 29.52 2.32 -48.99
N GLY A 294 30.76 2.80 -48.97
CA GLY A 294 31.09 4.16 -49.39
C GLY A 294 30.80 5.31 -48.43
N THR A 295 30.67 5.10 -47.13
CA THR A 295 30.77 6.18 -46.13
C THR A 295 32.25 6.33 -45.76
N VAL A 296 32.81 7.51 -46.00
CA VAL A 296 34.12 7.90 -45.45
C VAL A 296 33.96 7.80 -43.92
N ASP A 297 34.61 6.81 -43.34
CA ASP A 297 34.55 6.49 -41.91
C ASP A 297 35.35 7.54 -41.14
N LEU A 298 34.71 8.70 -40.94
CA LEU A 298 35.29 9.87 -40.28
C LEU A 298 34.77 9.92 -38.82
N LEU A 299 35.69 9.74 -37.91
CA LEU A 299 35.44 9.78 -36.48
C LEU A 299 35.66 11.18 -35.92
N SER A 300 34.89 11.53 -34.89
CA SER A 300 35.11 12.70 -34.03
C SER A 300 36.25 12.42 -33.01
N THR A 301 36.71 13.47 -32.32
CA THR A 301 37.69 13.33 -31.22
C THR A 301 37.17 12.47 -30.09
N ALA A 302 35.91 12.57 -29.75
CA ALA A 302 35.27 11.75 -28.72
C ALA A 302 35.19 10.26 -29.10
N GLU A 303 34.82 9.94 -30.33
CA GLU A 303 34.77 8.55 -30.83
C GLU A 303 36.15 7.93 -30.95
N ALA A 304 37.16 8.72 -31.36
CA ALA A 304 38.54 8.29 -31.40
C ALA A 304 39.10 8.02 -29.99
N ALA A 305 38.75 8.85 -28.99
CA ALA A 305 39.13 8.67 -27.61
C ALA A 305 38.57 7.37 -27.01
N GLN A 306 37.34 7.03 -27.35
CA GLN A 306 36.72 5.76 -26.94
C GLN A 306 37.40 4.54 -27.55
N LEU A 307 37.78 4.62 -28.85
CA LEU A 307 38.47 3.54 -29.54
C LEU A 307 39.91 3.33 -29.04
N LEU A 308 40.60 4.42 -28.70
CA LEU A 308 41.96 4.40 -28.18
C LEU A 308 42.05 4.15 -26.67
N GLY A 309 40.89 4.27 -25.94
CA GLY A 309 40.85 4.11 -24.49
C GLY A 309 41.53 5.23 -23.71
N VAL A 310 41.60 6.45 -24.27
CA VAL A 310 42.24 7.63 -23.70
C VAL A 310 41.26 8.79 -23.57
N SER A 311 41.70 9.91 -22.96
CA SER A 311 40.85 11.10 -22.87
C SER A 311 40.75 11.85 -24.20
N GLU A 312 39.67 12.60 -24.41
CA GLU A 312 39.50 13.43 -25.62
C GLU A 312 40.60 14.51 -25.73
N THR A 313 41.08 15.02 -24.60
CA THR A 313 42.19 15.96 -24.52
C THR A 313 43.51 15.36 -25.03
N ASP A 314 43.76 14.10 -24.72
CA ASP A 314 44.96 13.40 -25.22
C ASP A 314 44.89 13.20 -26.71
N VAL A 315 43.70 12.84 -27.24
CA VAL A 315 43.49 12.73 -28.70
C VAL A 315 43.72 14.07 -29.41
N GLN A 316 43.26 15.17 -28.83
CA GLN A 316 43.49 16.51 -29.38
C GLN A 316 44.99 16.86 -29.41
N HIS A 317 45.72 16.54 -28.33
CA HIS A 317 47.17 16.78 -28.25
C HIS A 317 47.94 16.01 -29.30
N VAL A 318 47.59 14.73 -29.52
CA VAL A 318 48.23 13.86 -30.52
C VAL A 318 47.87 14.30 -31.95
N LEU A 319 46.70 14.89 -32.18
CA LEU A 319 46.34 15.50 -33.46
C LEU A 319 47.11 16.82 -33.73
N GLU A 320 47.31 17.63 -32.66
CA GLU A 320 48.07 18.88 -32.75
C GLU A 320 49.58 18.66 -32.92
N SER A 321 50.12 17.60 -32.32
CA SER A 321 51.51 17.19 -32.51
C SER A 321 51.78 16.57 -33.91
N GLY A 322 50.71 16.17 -34.61
CA GLY A 322 50.80 15.56 -35.93
C GLY A 322 51.16 14.07 -35.95
N GLU A 323 51.15 13.43 -34.75
CA GLU A 323 51.40 11.98 -34.63
C GLU A 323 50.20 11.17 -35.12
N LEU A 324 48.96 11.68 -34.91
CA LEU A 324 47.75 11.13 -35.47
C LEU A 324 47.23 12.00 -36.61
N VAL A 325 47.02 11.40 -37.76
CA VAL A 325 46.58 12.12 -38.97
C VAL A 325 45.09 12.39 -38.92
N GLY A 326 44.72 13.67 -38.72
CA GLY A 326 43.35 14.15 -38.76
C GLY A 326 43.22 15.44 -39.57
N LYS A 327 41.98 15.80 -39.96
CA LYS A 327 41.69 17.06 -40.67
C LYS A 327 40.79 17.92 -39.81
N LYS A 328 41.20 19.15 -39.53
CA LYS A 328 40.41 20.15 -38.82
C LYS A 328 39.39 20.77 -39.77
N ILE A 329 38.14 20.67 -39.46
CA ILE A 329 37.02 21.25 -40.22
C ILE A 329 36.27 22.20 -39.27
N GLY A 330 36.46 23.50 -39.46
CA GLY A 330 35.97 24.50 -38.51
C GLY A 330 36.68 24.38 -37.15
N SER A 331 35.90 24.22 -36.09
CA SER A 331 36.38 23.98 -34.72
C SER A 331 36.60 22.50 -34.38
N THR A 332 36.23 21.57 -35.24
CA THR A 332 36.17 20.13 -34.94
C THR A 332 37.15 19.32 -35.75
N TRP A 333 37.85 18.38 -35.14
CA TRP A 333 38.70 17.42 -35.81
C TRP A 333 37.89 16.26 -36.40
N ARG A 334 38.27 15.79 -37.58
CA ARG A 334 37.75 14.57 -38.22
C ARG A 334 38.91 13.65 -38.54
N ILE A 335 38.82 12.41 -38.10
CA ILE A 335 39.88 11.40 -38.13
C ILE A 335 39.35 10.21 -38.92
N LYS A 336 40.12 9.75 -39.90
CA LYS A 336 39.78 8.51 -40.61
C LYS A 336 40.10 7.32 -39.69
N ARG A 337 39.22 6.33 -39.69
CA ARG A 337 39.43 5.10 -38.88
C ARG A 337 40.75 4.42 -39.24
N SER A 338 41.12 4.37 -40.54
CA SER A 338 42.40 3.86 -40.99
C SER A 338 43.60 4.60 -40.39
N ALA A 339 43.50 5.89 -40.10
CA ALA A 339 44.57 6.64 -39.46
C ALA A 339 44.80 6.27 -37.99
N ILE A 340 43.73 5.81 -37.30
CA ILE A 340 43.87 5.25 -35.96
C ILE A 340 44.52 3.88 -35.99
N ASP A 341 44.13 3.03 -36.93
CA ASP A 341 44.74 1.71 -37.14
C ASP A 341 46.23 1.83 -37.47
N ASP A 342 46.63 2.79 -38.35
CA ASP A 342 48.00 3.10 -38.69
C ASP A 342 48.80 3.67 -37.50
N TYR A 343 48.16 4.42 -36.62
CA TYR A 343 48.80 4.96 -35.41
C TYR A 343 49.08 3.87 -34.38
N LEU A 344 48.18 2.89 -34.25
CA LEU A 344 48.33 1.74 -33.33
C LEU A 344 49.35 0.70 -33.87
N ALA A 345 49.65 0.71 -35.17
CA ALA A 345 50.57 -0.21 -35.79
C ALA A 345 52.05 0.27 -35.79
N LYS A 346 52.28 1.52 -35.38
CA LYS A 346 53.63 2.11 -35.21
C LYS A 346 54.12 1.86 -33.79
#